data_e402cdfe80fd73f5453bfd9f046342dc
#
_entry.id   e402cdfe80fd73f5453bfd9f046342dc
#
_cell.length_a   1.000
_cell.length_b   1.000
_cell.length_c   1.000
_cell.angle_alpha   90.00
_cell.angle_beta   90.00
_cell.angle_gamma   90.00
#
_symmetry.space_group_name_H-M   'P 1'
#
loop_
_entity.id
_entity.type
_entity.pdbx_description
1 polymer ?
#
loop_
_entity_poly.entity_id
_entity_poly.type
_entity_poly.pdbx_seq_one_letter_code
_entity_poly.pdbx_strand_id
1 'polypeptide(L)'
;LGAELDPFRLSQIGVKGRSEIRHANAELLELYEIRESLEGMACRLAAERMTGEEIDELRRVLETHERDEAFQAGVGYYQQEGDFDFHYRIIQGSGNRTLTQMLCGELYQLVRMYRIQFSTTPNRPHQAFAEHHRILDAIADRDGELAELLMRRHIGASKRNIARHYQDGANQTATERGES
;
A
#
# COMPACT_ATOMS: atom_id res chain seq x y z
N LEU A 1 18.78 -19.21 13.24
CA LEU A 1 18.40 -20.08 12.10
C LEU A 1 17.18 -19.41 11.45
N GLY A 2 17.43 -18.39 10.59
CA GLY A 2 16.42 -17.70 9.82
C GLY A 2 16.01 -18.59 8.64
N ALA A 3 14.76 -18.97 8.56
CA ALA A 3 14.19 -19.49 7.34
C ALA A 3 13.95 -18.29 6.41
N GLU A 4 14.77 -18.12 5.40
CA GLU A 4 14.50 -17.22 4.28
C GLU A 4 13.16 -17.61 3.66
N LEU A 5 12.20 -16.71 3.74
CA LEU A 5 10.92 -16.84 3.03
C LEU A 5 11.19 -16.63 1.54
N ASP A 6 11.35 -17.74 0.82
CA ASP A 6 11.52 -17.75 -0.63
C ASP A 6 10.24 -17.22 -1.31
N PRO A 7 10.28 -16.03 -1.95
CA PRO A 7 9.10 -15.45 -2.63
C PRO A 7 8.57 -16.34 -3.77
N PHE A 8 9.39 -17.26 -4.30
CA PHE A 8 9.00 -18.20 -5.35
C PHE A 8 8.19 -19.40 -4.83
N ARG A 9 8.26 -19.74 -3.53
CA ARG A 9 7.45 -20.82 -2.96
C ARG A 9 5.96 -20.50 -2.92
N LEU A 10 5.56 -19.23 -2.91
CA LEU A 10 4.15 -18.83 -2.93
C LEU A 10 3.50 -19.03 -4.31
N SER A 11 4.25 -19.04 -5.40
CA SER A 11 3.72 -19.34 -6.74
C SER A 11 3.46 -20.85 -6.97
N GLN A 12 3.97 -21.71 -6.10
CA GLN A 12 3.77 -23.17 -6.14
C GLN A 12 2.74 -23.67 -5.11
N ILE A 13 1.98 -22.80 -4.46
CA ILE A 13 0.84 -23.22 -3.64
C ILE A 13 -0.32 -23.60 -4.58
N GLY A 14 -0.07 -24.59 -5.40
CA GLY A 14 -1.10 -25.44 -5.95
C GLY A 14 -1.76 -26.18 -4.80
N VAL A 15 -2.99 -25.78 -4.46
CA VAL A 15 -3.92 -26.59 -3.65
C VAL A 15 -3.42 -27.00 -2.25
N LYS A 16 -2.84 -26.10 -1.47
CA LYS A 16 -2.83 -26.24 -0.02
C LYS A 16 -4.02 -25.47 0.55
N GLY A 17 -4.87 -26.22 1.18
CA GLY A 17 -6.19 -25.98 1.72
C GLY A 17 -6.69 -24.55 1.91
N ARG A 18 -7.95 -24.33 1.57
CA ARG A 18 -8.74 -23.09 1.80
C ARG A 18 -8.54 -22.47 3.18
N SER A 19 -8.10 -23.24 4.17
CA SER A 19 -7.77 -22.80 5.51
C SER A 19 -6.51 -21.94 5.53
N GLU A 20 -5.44 -22.35 4.85
CA GLU A 20 -4.15 -21.62 4.82
C GLU A 20 -4.30 -20.30 4.05
N ILE A 21 -5.04 -20.30 2.93
CA ILE A 21 -5.33 -19.07 2.17
C ILE A 21 -6.14 -18.09 3.01
N ARG A 22 -7.13 -18.56 3.76
CA ARG A 22 -7.92 -17.68 4.65
C ARG A 22 -7.10 -17.10 5.79
N HIS A 23 -6.15 -17.85 6.35
CA HIS A 23 -5.24 -17.34 7.38
C HIS A 23 -4.31 -16.27 6.81
N ALA A 24 -3.67 -16.53 5.67
CA ALA A 24 -2.81 -15.54 5.00
C ALA A 24 -3.57 -14.24 4.66
N ASN A 25 -4.83 -14.36 4.25
CA ASN A 25 -5.68 -13.21 3.95
C ASN A 25 -6.05 -12.43 5.23
N ALA A 26 -6.33 -13.11 6.33
CA ALA A 26 -6.61 -12.47 7.62
C ALA A 26 -5.37 -11.72 8.12
N GLU A 27 -4.21 -12.36 8.11
CA GLU A 27 -2.94 -11.74 8.51
C GLU A 27 -2.61 -10.49 7.66
N LEU A 28 -2.90 -10.52 6.36
CA LEU A 28 -2.72 -9.35 5.52
C LEU A 28 -3.64 -8.19 5.91
N LEU A 29 -4.91 -8.46 6.23
CA LEU A 29 -5.84 -7.42 6.66
C LEU A 29 -5.45 -6.83 8.02
N GLU A 30 -4.97 -7.65 8.96
CA GLU A 30 -4.41 -7.20 10.24
C GLU A 30 -3.17 -6.31 10.02
N LEU A 31 -2.32 -6.70 9.07
CA LEU A 31 -1.17 -5.89 8.67
C LEU A 31 -1.58 -4.49 8.18
N TYR A 32 -2.65 -4.40 7.39
CA TYR A 32 -3.17 -3.11 6.94
C TYR A 32 -3.75 -2.26 8.07
N GLU A 33 -4.27 -2.86 9.16
CA GLU A 33 -4.70 -2.14 10.37
C GLU A 33 -3.52 -1.49 11.09
N ILE A 34 -2.42 -2.22 11.21
CA ILE A 34 -1.17 -1.71 11.80
C ILE A 34 -0.62 -0.57 10.91
N ARG A 35 -0.56 -0.77 9.60
CA ARG A 35 -0.11 0.25 8.64
C ARG A 35 -0.93 1.53 8.74
N GLU A 36 -2.26 1.40 8.78
CA GLU A 36 -3.17 2.53 8.90
C GLU A 36 -2.79 3.42 10.09
N SER A 37 -2.51 2.81 11.23
CA SER A 37 -2.15 3.53 12.45
C SER A 37 -0.74 4.15 12.37
N LEU A 38 0.25 3.37 11.94
CA LEU A 38 1.64 3.80 11.95
C LEU A 38 1.98 4.77 10.81
N GLU A 39 1.46 4.55 9.61
CA GLU A 39 1.68 5.47 8.49
C GLU A 39 0.89 6.78 8.67
N GLY A 40 -0.29 6.72 9.30
CA GLY A 40 -1.00 7.94 9.72
C GLY A 40 -0.16 8.78 10.67
N MET A 41 0.41 8.16 11.72
CA MET A 41 1.34 8.83 12.62
C MET A 41 2.57 9.38 11.88
N ALA A 42 3.13 8.63 10.92
CA ALA A 42 4.26 9.09 10.12
C ALA A 42 3.92 10.36 9.34
N CYS A 43 2.72 10.46 8.74
CA CYS A 43 2.25 11.66 8.04
C CYS A 43 2.15 12.87 8.97
N ARG A 44 1.60 12.71 10.16
CA ARG A 44 1.52 13.80 11.15
C ARG A 44 2.91 14.33 11.49
N LEU A 45 3.84 13.43 11.81
CA LEU A 45 5.22 13.81 12.11
C LEU A 45 5.96 14.40 10.90
N ALA A 46 5.69 13.90 9.69
CA ALA A 46 6.23 14.43 8.44
C ALA A 46 5.77 15.89 8.22
N ALA A 47 4.50 16.20 8.48
CA ALA A 47 3.99 17.56 8.41
C ALA A 47 4.71 18.53 9.36
N GLU A 48 5.17 18.03 10.53
CA GLU A 48 5.92 18.82 11.49
C GLU A 48 7.40 18.99 11.11
N ARG A 49 8.00 18.00 10.41
CA ARG A 49 9.46 17.83 10.37
C ARG A 49 10.08 17.91 8.99
N MET A 50 9.36 17.54 7.93
CA MET A 50 9.89 17.62 6.57
C MET A 50 10.24 19.07 6.21
N THR A 51 11.35 19.24 5.53
CA THR A 51 11.74 20.52 4.94
C THR A 51 10.89 20.83 3.71
N GLY A 52 10.86 22.11 3.30
CA GLY A 52 10.18 22.50 2.05
C GLY A 52 10.79 21.77 0.84
N GLU A 53 12.12 21.61 0.82
CA GLU A 53 12.81 20.90 -0.26
C GLU A 53 12.41 19.42 -0.37
N GLU A 54 12.28 18.73 0.75
CA GLU A 54 11.82 17.32 0.79
C GLU A 54 10.37 17.19 0.29
N ILE A 55 9.51 18.14 0.67
CA ILE A 55 8.10 18.20 0.20
C ILE A 55 8.04 18.44 -1.31
N ASP A 56 8.83 19.41 -1.82
CA ASP A 56 8.90 19.72 -3.25
C ASP A 56 9.48 18.55 -4.06
N GLU A 57 10.44 17.83 -3.51
CA GLU A 57 10.97 16.62 -4.14
C GLU A 57 9.93 15.52 -4.21
N LEU A 58 9.17 15.31 -3.14
CA LEU A 58 8.10 14.31 -3.12
C LEU A 58 6.97 14.68 -4.11
N ARG A 59 6.66 15.96 -4.28
CA ARG A 59 5.72 16.45 -5.29
C ARG A 59 6.20 16.13 -6.70
N ARG A 60 7.47 16.37 -6.99
CA ARG A 60 8.07 16.03 -8.32
C ARG A 60 8.03 14.53 -8.60
N VAL A 61 8.22 13.69 -7.59
CA VAL A 61 8.10 12.23 -7.72
C VAL A 61 6.67 11.87 -8.14
N LEU A 62 5.64 12.36 -7.46
CA LEU A 62 4.24 12.10 -7.84
C LEU A 62 3.95 12.54 -9.27
N GLU A 63 4.31 13.77 -9.64
CA GLU A 63 4.08 14.32 -10.99
C GLU A 63 4.80 13.51 -12.08
N THR A 64 5.97 12.98 -11.79
CA THR A 64 6.72 12.13 -12.73
C THR A 64 5.99 10.83 -12.99
N HIS A 65 5.47 10.20 -11.94
CA HIS A 65 4.74 8.95 -12.06
C HIS A 65 3.38 9.12 -12.77
N GLU A 66 2.71 10.26 -12.56
CA GLU A 66 1.46 10.56 -13.28
C GLU A 66 1.65 10.71 -14.80
N ARG A 67 2.84 11.05 -15.24
CA ARG A 67 3.19 11.17 -16.67
C ARG A 67 3.62 9.84 -17.30
N ASP A 68 3.75 8.78 -16.53
CA ASP A 68 4.10 7.47 -17.03
C ASP A 68 3.01 6.94 -17.97
N GLU A 69 3.43 6.46 -19.17
CA GLU A 69 2.51 6.00 -20.21
C GLU A 69 1.68 4.79 -19.76
N ALA A 70 2.23 3.89 -18.94
CA ALA A 70 1.51 2.73 -18.41
C ALA A 70 0.43 3.16 -17.42
N PHE A 71 0.71 4.18 -16.61
CA PHE A 71 -0.27 4.78 -15.71
C PHE A 71 -1.41 5.44 -16.50
N GLN A 72 -1.10 6.24 -17.53
CA GLN A 72 -2.08 6.93 -18.36
C GLN A 72 -2.95 5.95 -19.17
N ALA A 73 -2.39 4.84 -19.61
CA ALA A 73 -3.11 3.81 -20.35
C ALA A 73 -4.06 2.97 -19.47
N GLY A 74 -4.01 3.11 -18.13
CA GLY A 74 -4.80 2.31 -17.21
C GLY A 74 -4.48 0.81 -17.26
N VAL A 75 -3.42 0.45 -17.97
CA VAL A 75 -2.92 -0.93 -18.10
C VAL A 75 -2.04 -1.18 -16.90
N GLY A 76 -2.62 -1.81 -15.87
CA GLY A 76 -1.92 -2.31 -14.68
C GLY A 76 -0.70 -1.47 -14.28
N TYR A 77 -0.91 -0.36 -13.60
CA TYR A 77 0.19 0.38 -13.01
C TYR A 77 0.91 -0.56 -12.03
N TYR A 78 1.92 -1.21 -12.56
CA TYR A 78 2.89 -1.90 -11.73
C TYR A 78 3.70 -0.82 -11.03
N GLN A 79 3.33 -0.56 -9.81
CA GLN A 79 4.02 0.34 -8.90
C GLN A 79 5.44 -0.18 -8.65
N GLN A 80 6.31 -0.09 -9.66
CA GLN A 80 7.66 -0.57 -9.50
C GLN A 80 8.41 0.28 -8.47
N GLU A 81 8.15 1.58 -8.41
CA GLU A 81 8.90 2.45 -7.50
C GLU A 81 8.07 3.63 -6.93
N GLY A 82 7.03 4.10 -7.61
CA GLY A 82 6.38 5.36 -7.28
C GLY A 82 5.60 5.42 -5.99
N ASP A 83 4.65 4.53 -5.79
CA ASP A 83 3.84 4.50 -4.57
C ASP A 83 4.68 4.03 -3.36
N PHE A 84 5.71 3.23 -3.65
CA PHE A 84 6.73 2.86 -2.69
C PHE A 84 7.50 4.07 -2.23
N ASP A 85 8.01 4.85 -3.14
CA ASP A 85 8.77 6.06 -2.84
C ASP A 85 7.93 7.06 -2.06
N PHE A 86 6.63 7.22 -2.36
CA PHE A 86 5.74 8.13 -1.64
C PHE A 86 5.62 7.76 -0.16
N HIS A 87 5.20 6.54 0.15
CA HIS A 87 5.05 6.09 1.54
C HIS A 87 6.40 6.03 2.27
N TYR A 88 7.42 5.48 1.60
CA TYR A 88 8.76 5.38 2.16
C TYR A 88 9.32 6.76 2.52
N ARG A 89 9.20 7.73 1.62
CA ARG A 89 9.70 9.10 1.84
C ARG A 89 8.96 9.80 2.98
N ILE A 90 7.66 9.62 3.11
CA ILE A 90 6.90 10.16 4.25
C ILE A 90 7.37 9.52 5.56
N ILE A 91 7.56 8.19 5.58
CA ILE A 91 8.05 7.49 6.77
C ILE A 91 9.45 7.99 7.16
N GLN A 92 10.34 8.18 6.20
CA GLN A 92 11.67 8.77 6.43
C GLN A 92 11.53 10.22 6.91
N GLY A 93 10.72 11.03 6.24
CA GLY A 93 10.46 12.43 6.59
C GLY A 93 9.80 12.63 7.95
N SER A 94 9.18 11.57 8.51
CA SER A 94 8.71 11.61 9.90
C SER A 94 9.84 11.80 10.93
N GLY A 95 11.09 11.52 10.55
CA GLY A 95 12.25 11.58 11.45
C GLY A 95 12.16 10.64 12.65
N ASN A 96 11.21 9.69 12.65
CA ASN A 96 11.05 8.71 13.72
C ASN A 96 11.73 7.40 13.33
N ARG A 97 12.94 7.18 13.88
CA ARG A 97 13.74 5.99 13.57
C ARG A 97 13.02 4.67 13.86
N THR A 98 12.24 4.63 14.92
CA THR A 98 11.50 3.43 15.30
C THR A 98 10.40 3.11 14.27
N LEU A 99 9.62 4.12 13.83
CA LEU A 99 8.66 3.95 12.75
C LEU A 99 9.33 3.48 11.46
N THR A 100 10.48 4.07 11.12
CA THR A 100 11.25 3.67 9.93
C THR A 100 11.68 2.20 10.02
N GLN A 101 12.21 1.76 11.15
CA GLN A 101 12.61 0.36 11.33
C GLN A 101 11.43 -0.60 11.24
N MET A 102 10.29 -0.25 11.83
CA MET A 102 9.09 -1.10 11.81
C MET A 102 8.45 -1.17 10.42
N LEU A 103 8.35 -0.05 9.72
CA LEU A 103 7.62 0.04 8.47
C LEU A 103 8.47 -0.22 7.22
N CYS A 104 9.78 0.07 7.26
CA CYS A 104 10.68 -0.08 6.12
C CYS A 104 11.53 -1.36 6.16
N GLY A 105 11.28 -2.26 7.12
CA GLY A 105 11.93 -3.57 7.24
C GLY A 105 11.18 -4.68 6.50
N GLU A 106 11.12 -5.85 7.12
CA GLU A 106 10.45 -7.06 6.56
C GLU A 106 8.97 -6.83 6.23
N LEU A 107 8.28 -6.08 7.09
CA LEU A 107 6.88 -5.68 6.90
C LEU A 107 6.67 -4.99 5.55
N TYR A 108 7.60 -4.15 5.16
CA TYR A 108 7.55 -3.41 3.92
C TYR A 108 7.62 -4.32 2.70
N GLN A 109 8.52 -5.30 2.68
CA GLN A 109 8.65 -6.24 1.58
C GLN A 109 7.37 -7.08 1.42
N LEU A 110 6.78 -7.48 2.52
CA LEU A 110 5.53 -8.22 2.53
C LEU A 110 4.38 -7.39 1.93
N VAL A 111 4.24 -6.14 2.36
CA VAL A 111 3.21 -5.22 1.82
C VAL A 111 3.41 -4.98 0.33
N ARG A 112 4.65 -4.77 -0.13
CA ARG A 112 4.99 -4.56 -1.53
C ARG A 112 4.55 -5.74 -2.40
N MET A 113 4.84 -6.96 -1.96
CA MET A 113 4.46 -8.18 -2.67
C MET A 113 2.93 -8.26 -2.86
N TYR A 114 2.17 -7.97 -1.83
CA TYR A 114 0.71 -7.98 -1.91
C TYR A 114 0.13 -6.83 -2.74
N ARG A 115 0.74 -5.64 -2.72
CA ARG A 115 0.33 -4.53 -3.58
C ARG A 115 0.39 -4.88 -5.05
N ILE A 116 1.47 -5.52 -5.50
CA ILE A 116 1.63 -6.00 -6.88
C ILE A 116 0.50 -6.95 -7.24
N GLN A 117 0.17 -7.88 -6.36
CA GLN A 117 -0.86 -8.89 -6.59
C GLN A 117 -2.28 -8.28 -6.74
N PHE A 118 -2.59 -7.18 -6.04
CA PHE A 118 -3.92 -6.56 -6.00
C PHE A 118 -4.03 -5.23 -6.75
N SER A 119 -3.02 -4.88 -7.56
CA SER A 119 -3.00 -3.63 -8.35
C SER A 119 -3.92 -3.64 -9.58
N THR A 120 -4.60 -4.77 -9.85
CA THR A 120 -5.39 -4.98 -11.07
C THR A 120 -6.80 -4.37 -11.04
N THR A 121 -7.20 -3.72 -9.94
CA THR A 121 -8.52 -3.09 -9.85
C THR A 121 -8.57 -1.85 -10.75
N PRO A 122 -9.51 -1.79 -11.73
CA PRO A 122 -9.66 -0.63 -12.59
C PRO A 122 -9.83 0.67 -11.79
N ASN A 123 -9.20 1.75 -12.25
CA ASN A 123 -9.23 3.09 -11.64
C ASN A 123 -8.64 3.22 -10.22
N ARG A 124 -8.24 2.14 -9.55
CA ARG A 124 -7.64 2.25 -8.21
C ARG A 124 -6.32 3.04 -8.21
N PRO A 125 -5.42 2.88 -9.21
CA PRO A 125 -4.22 3.69 -9.31
C PRO A 125 -4.51 5.19 -9.37
N HIS A 126 -5.42 5.64 -10.24
CA HIS A 126 -5.80 7.06 -10.34
C HIS A 126 -6.37 7.61 -9.04
N GLN A 127 -7.22 6.84 -8.35
CA GLN A 127 -7.73 7.24 -7.05
C GLN A 127 -6.62 7.35 -5.99
N ALA A 128 -5.68 6.40 -5.99
CA ALA A 128 -4.54 6.41 -5.07
C ALA A 128 -3.68 7.66 -5.25
N PHE A 129 -3.40 8.04 -6.50
CA PHE A 129 -2.63 9.26 -6.79
C PHE A 129 -3.35 10.53 -6.34
N ALA A 130 -4.65 10.65 -6.59
CA ALA A 130 -5.44 11.76 -6.09
C ALA A 130 -5.46 11.83 -4.54
N GLU A 131 -5.46 10.66 -3.89
CA GLU A 131 -5.32 10.55 -2.44
C GLU A 131 -3.92 11.00 -1.97
N HIS A 132 -2.84 10.58 -2.67
CA HIS A 132 -1.46 10.98 -2.37
C HIS A 132 -1.25 12.49 -2.48
N HIS A 133 -1.77 13.15 -3.51
CA HIS A 133 -1.68 14.61 -3.65
C HIS A 133 -2.34 15.31 -2.47
N ARG A 134 -3.53 14.88 -2.04
CA ARG A 134 -4.20 15.47 -0.88
C ARG A 134 -3.42 15.29 0.42
N ILE A 135 -2.78 14.13 0.60
CA ILE A 135 -1.91 13.87 1.76
C ILE A 135 -0.71 14.81 1.72
N LEU A 136 -0.07 14.94 0.56
CA LEU A 136 1.09 15.81 0.39
C LEU A 136 0.74 17.29 0.59
N ASP A 137 -0.43 17.73 0.12
CA ASP A 137 -0.90 19.10 0.34
C ASP A 137 -1.12 19.38 1.84
N ALA A 138 -1.73 18.44 2.58
CA ALA A 138 -1.88 18.58 4.03
C ALA A 138 -0.51 18.62 4.77
N ILE A 139 0.47 17.84 4.30
CA ILE A 139 1.85 17.90 4.84
C ILE A 139 2.49 19.27 4.53
N ALA A 140 2.32 19.78 3.32
CA ALA A 140 2.85 21.08 2.90
C ALA A 140 2.22 22.24 3.68
N ASP A 141 0.92 22.15 3.97
CA ASP A 141 0.18 23.10 4.79
C ASP A 141 0.48 22.96 6.29
N ARG A 142 1.32 22.02 6.69
CA ARG A 142 1.66 21.72 8.09
C ARG A 142 0.45 21.27 8.93
N ASP A 143 -0.61 20.79 8.28
CA ASP A 143 -1.79 20.22 8.95
C ASP A 143 -1.57 18.71 9.21
N GLY A 144 -0.88 18.43 10.31
CA GLY A 144 -0.55 17.05 10.68
C GLY A 144 -1.78 16.20 11.01
N GLU A 145 -2.83 16.78 11.55
CA GLU A 145 -4.08 16.04 11.86
C GLU A 145 -4.81 15.64 10.58
N LEU A 146 -4.89 16.53 9.62
CA LEU A 146 -5.49 16.24 8.31
C LEU A 146 -4.62 15.23 7.54
N ALA A 147 -3.30 15.38 7.54
CA ALA A 147 -2.37 14.46 6.88
C ALA A 147 -2.51 13.02 7.44
N GLU A 148 -2.56 12.86 8.77
CA GLU A 148 -2.84 11.59 9.43
C GLU A 148 -4.18 10.99 8.98
N LEU A 149 -5.25 11.77 9.04
CA LEU A 149 -6.60 11.32 8.66
C LEU A 149 -6.65 10.86 7.20
N LEU A 150 -6.05 11.62 6.29
CA LEU A 150 -6.04 11.31 4.86
C LEU A 150 -5.23 10.03 4.58
N MET A 151 -4.07 9.85 5.20
CA MET A 151 -3.28 8.62 5.07
C MET A 151 -4.04 7.41 5.60
N ARG A 152 -4.68 7.50 6.75
CA ARG A 152 -5.50 6.43 7.30
C ARG A 152 -6.64 6.04 6.35
N ARG A 153 -7.32 7.01 5.75
CA ARG A 153 -8.37 6.77 4.75
C ARG A 153 -7.83 6.09 3.49
N HIS A 154 -6.65 6.49 3.03
CA HIS A 154 -5.96 5.90 1.88
C HIS A 154 -5.62 4.42 2.14
N ILE A 155 -4.99 4.11 3.26
CA ILE A 155 -4.66 2.72 3.65
C ILE A 155 -5.94 1.90 3.84
N GLY A 156 -6.95 2.45 4.49
CA GLY A 156 -8.26 1.81 4.66
C GLY A 156 -8.97 1.54 3.33
N ALA A 157 -8.85 2.42 2.34
CA ALA A 157 -9.37 2.19 0.99
C ALA A 157 -8.65 1.02 0.31
N SER A 158 -7.34 0.93 0.43
CA SER A 158 -6.53 -0.19 -0.07
C SER A 158 -6.91 -1.50 0.61
N LYS A 159 -7.09 -1.51 1.94
CA LYS A 159 -7.58 -2.66 2.72
C LYS A 159 -8.92 -3.16 2.19
N ARG A 160 -9.90 -2.25 2.00
CA ARG A 160 -11.22 -2.62 1.46
C ARG A 160 -11.15 -3.18 0.05
N ASN A 161 -10.25 -2.67 -0.78
CA ASN A 161 -10.04 -3.21 -2.12
C ASN A 161 -9.54 -4.66 -2.09
N ILE A 162 -8.56 -4.94 -1.25
CA ILE A 162 -8.02 -6.29 -1.02
C ILE A 162 -9.11 -7.24 -0.51
N ALA A 163 -9.88 -6.82 0.49
CA ALA A 163 -10.95 -7.63 1.06
C ALA A 163 -12.02 -8.02 0.02
N ARG A 164 -12.37 -7.11 -0.90
CA ARG A 164 -13.30 -7.40 -2.01
C ARG A 164 -12.75 -8.46 -2.96
N HIS A 165 -11.51 -8.35 -3.37
CA HIS A 165 -10.87 -9.35 -4.24
C HIS A 165 -10.90 -10.76 -3.64
N TYR A 166 -10.71 -10.88 -2.32
CA TYR A 166 -10.80 -12.17 -1.65
C TYR A 166 -12.23 -12.74 -1.64
N GLN A 167 -13.23 -11.88 -1.46
CA GLN A 167 -14.64 -12.30 -1.51
C GLN A 167 -15.07 -12.75 -2.90
N ASP A 168 -14.67 -12.01 -3.91
CA ASP A 168 -15.00 -12.33 -5.32
C ASP A 168 -14.33 -13.63 -5.77
N GLY A 169 -13.07 -13.85 -5.43
CA GLY A 169 -12.36 -15.11 -5.72
C GLY A 169 -12.97 -16.31 -4.98
N ALA A 170 -13.45 -16.13 -3.76
CA ALA A 170 -14.13 -17.18 -3.01
C ALA A 170 -15.49 -17.55 -3.63
N ASN A 171 -16.23 -16.58 -4.17
CA ASN A 171 -17.53 -16.80 -4.81
C ASN A 171 -17.38 -17.48 -6.17
N GLN A 172 -16.40 -17.11 -6.99
CA GLN A 172 -16.13 -17.75 -8.28
C GLN A 172 -15.84 -19.25 -8.14
N THR A 173 -15.01 -19.61 -7.17
CA THR A 173 -14.70 -21.03 -6.90
C THR A 173 -15.87 -21.83 -6.31
N ALA A 174 -16.88 -21.17 -5.74
CA ALA A 174 -18.11 -21.82 -5.27
C ALA A 174 -19.09 -22.10 -6.42
N THR A 175 -19.17 -21.19 -7.40
CA THR A 175 -20.04 -21.32 -8.57
C THR A 175 -19.58 -22.41 -9.52
N GLU A 176 -18.28 -22.53 -9.79
CA GLU A 176 -17.71 -23.58 -10.65
C GLU A 176 -17.89 -25.01 -10.11
N ARG A 177 -18.25 -25.18 -8.85
CA ARG A 177 -18.50 -26.48 -8.20
C ARG A 177 -19.98 -26.83 -8.05
N GLY A 178 -20.87 -25.88 -8.29
CA GLY A 178 -22.32 -26.09 -8.23
C GLY A 178 -22.91 -26.59 -9.54
N GLU A 179 -22.11 -26.61 -10.61
CA GLU A 179 -22.54 -27.03 -11.97
C GLU A 179 -22.03 -28.44 -12.38
N SER A 180 -21.62 -29.27 -11.39
CA SER A 180 -21.18 -30.66 -11.67
C SER A 180 -22.06 -31.68 -11.00
#